data_909b6a4617d1ee470294471288a56718
#
_entry.id   909b6a4617d1ee470294471288a56718
#
_cell.length_a   1.000
_cell.length_b   1.000
_cell.length_c   1.000
_cell.angle_alpha   90.00
_cell.angle_beta   90.00
_cell.angle_gamma   90.00
#
_symmetry.space_group_name_H-M   'P 1'
#
loop_
_entity.id
_entity.type
_entity.pdbx_description
1 polymer ?
#
loop_
_entity_poly.entity_id
_entity_poly.type
_entity_poly.pdbx_seq_one_letter_code
_entity_poly.pdbx_strand_id
1 'polypeptide(L)'
;SVWVQLARDQYTFGWTREKTLLQAVVPDDPISQFISTFSDTHILISLIIISIISMAYLLRKLFRNNANIVLFNDINTFYPTLLTLTVSASATFYSSIQLFAADIWQNFYFHPTLNPFSVTPILSIFLFSVWFMVILMVAVIDEVRKQLPFSDAILYLCSLCGICAICYIVFSITTLYYIGYPLLIAFYIYALRKFYNSSRAPFICGNCGELIRHKGKCPKCGAMNI
;
A
#
# COMPACT_ATOMS: atom_id res chain seq x y z
N SER A 1 1.45 -31.31 24.36
CA SER A 1 0.24 -30.57 24.00
C SER A 1 -0.32 -29.93 25.27
N VAL A 2 -0.40 -28.63 25.28
CA VAL A 2 -1.01 -27.86 26.39
C VAL A 2 -2.52 -27.95 26.26
N TRP A 3 -3.17 -28.20 27.38
CA TRP A 3 -4.62 -28.24 27.51
C TRP A 3 -5.08 -27.03 28.33
N VAL A 4 -6.10 -26.34 27.83
CA VAL A 4 -6.67 -25.15 28.47
C VAL A 4 -8.09 -25.45 28.89
N GLN A 5 -8.42 -25.09 30.15
CA GLN A 5 -9.77 -25.19 30.67
C GLN A 5 -10.58 -23.98 30.20
N LEU A 6 -11.72 -24.25 29.60
CA LEU A 6 -12.71 -23.25 29.21
C LEU A 6 -13.93 -23.37 30.10
N ALA A 7 -14.44 -22.26 30.59
CA ALA A 7 -15.69 -22.18 31.33
C ALA A 7 -16.70 -21.34 30.54
N ARG A 8 -17.90 -21.86 30.34
CA ARG A 8 -19.03 -21.12 29.80
C ARG A 8 -19.74 -20.33 30.90
N ASP A 9 -19.85 -20.96 32.06
CA ASP A 9 -20.43 -20.41 33.30
C ASP A 9 -19.78 -21.08 34.50
N GLN A 10 -20.20 -20.74 35.73
CA GLN A 10 -19.61 -21.28 36.96
C GLN A 10 -19.73 -22.81 37.10
N TYR A 11 -20.62 -23.45 36.35
CA TYR A 11 -20.92 -24.87 36.44
C TYR A 11 -20.56 -25.69 35.23
N THR A 12 -20.34 -24.99 34.06
CA THR A 12 -20.11 -25.65 32.79
C THR A 12 -18.69 -25.34 32.33
N PHE A 13 -17.81 -26.31 32.46
CA PHE A 13 -16.41 -26.18 31.99
C PHE A 13 -15.99 -27.41 31.18
N GLY A 14 -15.03 -27.21 30.32
CA GLY A 14 -14.45 -28.26 29.47
C GLY A 14 -12.97 -28.02 29.24
N TRP A 15 -12.31 -29.01 28.65
CA TRP A 15 -10.90 -28.92 28.28
C TRP A 15 -10.75 -28.98 26.77
N THR A 16 -9.93 -28.11 26.22
CA THR A 16 -9.56 -28.14 24.80
C THR A 16 -8.06 -27.98 24.63
N ARG A 17 -7.55 -28.37 23.46
CA ARG A 17 -6.14 -28.14 23.15
C ARG A 17 -5.91 -26.67 22.85
N GLU A 18 -4.84 -26.11 23.41
CA GLU A 18 -4.45 -24.72 23.18
C GLU A 18 -4.40 -24.34 21.70
N LYS A 19 -3.78 -25.18 20.86
CA LYS A 19 -3.71 -24.93 19.39
C LYS A 19 -5.09 -24.80 18.73
N THR A 20 -6.07 -25.56 19.19
CA THR A 20 -7.44 -25.50 18.65
C THR A 20 -8.17 -24.26 19.14
N LEU A 21 -7.94 -23.90 20.40
CA LEU A 21 -8.51 -22.69 21.00
C LEU A 21 -7.98 -21.43 20.32
N LEU A 22 -6.66 -21.33 20.16
CA LEU A 22 -5.99 -20.17 19.54
C LEU A 22 -6.47 -19.88 18.10
N GLN A 23 -6.99 -20.90 17.39
CA GLN A 23 -7.59 -20.70 16.07
C GLN A 23 -9.01 -20.13 16.11
N ALA A 24 -9.69 -20.25 17.23
CA ALA A 24 -11.11 -19.89 17.37
C ALA A 24 -11.33 -18.59 18.17
N VAL A 25 -10.30 -18.05 18.81
CA VAL A 25 -10.39 -16.86 19.66
C VAL A 25 -9.64 -15.68 19.07
N VAL A 26 -10.19 -14.49 19.24
CA VAL A 26 -9.56 -13.22 18.92
C VAL A 26 -9.14 -12.57 20.23
N PRO A 27 -7.88 -12.13 20.37
CA PRO A 27 -7.43 -11.42 21.56
C PRO A 27 -8.22 -10.14 21.80
N ASP A 28 -8.43 -9.77 23.06
CA ASP A 28 -9.06 -8.51 23.45
C ASP A 28 -8.03 -7.36 23.45
N ASP A 29 -7.38 -7.19 22.31
CA ASP A 29 -6.42 -6.13 22.04
C ASP A 29 -6.84 -5.38 20.79
N PRO A 30 -6.81 -4.03 20.78
CA PRO A 30 -7.24 -3.23 19.63
C PRO A 30 -6.51 -3.56 18.34
N ILE A 31 -5.21 -3.89 18.40
CA ILE A 31 -4.40 -4.23 17.24
C ILE A 31 -4.83 -5.58 16.67
N SER A 32 -5.02 -6.58 17.55
CA SER A 32 -5.47 -7.92 17.15
C SER A 32 -6.88 -7.91 16.59
N GLN A 33 -7.78 -7.13 17.18
CA GLN A 33 -9.14 -6.93 16.68
C GLN A 33 -9.12 -6.22 15.30
N PHE A 34 -8.28 -5.22 15.12
CA PHE A 34 -8.09 -4.57 13.83
C PHE A 34 -7.59 -5.57 12.77
N ILE A 35 -6.54 -6.35 13.09
CA ILE A 35 -6.00 -7.38 12.19
C ILE A 35 -7.07 -8.42 11.86
N SER A 36 -7.82 -8.92 12.87
CA SER A 36 -8.91 -9.88 12.67
C SER A 36 -10.01 -9.34 11.77
N THR A 37 -10.43 -8.10 11.97
CA THR A 37 -11.45 -7.44 11.17
C THR A 37 -11.01 -7.32 9.70
N PHE A 38 -9.76 -6.91 9.45
CA PHE A 38 -9.24 -6.80 8.09
C PHE A 38 -8.84 -8.13 7.45
N SER A 39 -8.65 -9.18 8.24
CA SER A 39 -8.41 -10.54 7.77
C SER A 39 -9.70 -11.32 7.48
N ASP A 40 -10.87 -10.79 7.86
CA ASP A 40 -12.14 -11.42 7.56
C ASP A 40 -12.37 -11.46 6.05
N THR A 41 -12.66 -12.66 5.54
CA THR A 41 -12.88 -12.91 4.11
C THR A 41 -13.98 -12.03 3.53
N HIS A 42 -15.04 -11.75 4.28
CA HIS A 42 -16.15 -10.91 3.83
C HIS A 42 -15.72 -9.45 3.65
N ILE A 43 -14.88 -8.94 4.53
CA ILE A 43 -14.35 -7.57 4.45
C ILE A 43 -13.33 -7.47 3.32
N LEU A 44 -12.47 -8.46 3.13
CA LEU A 44 -11.55 -8.52 1.99
C LEU A 44 -12.30 -8.49 0.66
N ILE A 45 -13.35 -9.32 0.51
CA ILE A 45 -14.19 -9.34 -0.70
C ILE A 45 -14.84 -7.95 -0.90
N SER A 46 -15.38 -7.34 0.14
CA SER A 46 -15.99 -6.02 0.07
C SER A 46 -14.99 -4.95 -0.36
N LEU A 47 -13.77 -4.97 0.18
CA LEU A 47 -12.69 -4.06 -0.22
C LEU A 47 -12.28 -4.25 -1.68
N ILE A 48 -12.20 -5.49 -2.15
CA ILE A 48 -11.92 -5.81 -3.56
C ILE A 48 -13.03 -5.23 -4.45
N ILE A 49 -14.30 -5.44 -4.12
CA ILE A 49 -15.44 -4.94 -4.89
C ILE A 49 -15.43 -3.40 -4.93
N ILE A 50 -15.22 -2.74 -3.78
CA ILE A 50 -15.15 -1.28 -3.69
C ILE A 50 -13.98 -0.74 -4.52
N SER A 51 -12.82 -1.40 -4.46
CA SER A 51 -11.64 -1.02 -5.25
C SER A 51 -11.88 -1.14 -6.75
N ILE A 52 -12.54 -2.21 -7.19
CA ILE A 52 -12.91 -2.42 -8.61
C ILE A 52 -13.92 -1.35 -9.07
N ILE A 53 -14.98 -1.08 -8.28
CA ILE A 53 -15.99 -0.08 -8.61
C ILE A 53 -15.35 1.32 -8.67
N SER A 54 -14.51 1.66 -7.70
CA SER A 54 -13.78 2.94 -7.66
C SER A 54 -12.86 3.10 -8.86
N MET A 55 -12.13 2.05 -9.22
CA MET A 55 -11.27 2.04 -10.40
C MET A 55 -12.08 2.16 -11.69
N ALA A 56 -13.17 1.41 -11.83
CA ALA A 56 -14.05 1.49 -12.99
C ALA A 56 -14.68 2.89 -13.15
N TYR A 57 -15.08 3.50 -12.03
CA TYR A 57 -15.61 4.88 -12.02
C TYR A 57 -14.54 5.89 -12.43
N LEU A 58 -13.32 5.78 -11.90
CA LEU A 58 -12.20 6.62 -12.29
C LEU A 58 -11.89 6.47 -13.78
N LEU A 59 -11.75 5.24 -14.28
CA LEU A 59 -11.52 4.97 -15.69
C LEU A 59 -12.63 5.55 -16.57
N ARG A 60 -13.92 5.35 -16.20
CA ARG A 60 -15.05 5.91 -16.95
C ARG A 60 -15.03 7.44 -16.99
N LYS A 61 -14.70 8.09 -15.87
CA LYS A 61 -14.56 9.55 -15.79
C LYS A 61 -13.40 10.04 -16.68
N LEU A 62 -12.31 9.28 -16.74
CA LEU A 62 -11.16 9.53 -17.58
C LEU A 62 -11.50 9.50 -19.07
N PHE A 63 -12.18 8.43 -19.53
CA PHE A 63 -12.54 8.26 -20.94
C PHE A 63 -13.64 9.23 -21.41
N ARG A 64 -14.48 9.71 -20.49
CA ARG A 64 -15.63 10.55 -20.84
C ARG A 64 -15.32 12.05 -20.92
N ASN A 65 -14.35 12.55 -20.15
CA ASN A 65 -14.20 14.00 -19.97
C ASN A 65 -12.97 14.62 -20.64
N ASN A 66 -12.09 13.88 -21.35
CA ASN A 66 -10.78 14.40 -21.74
C ASN A 66 -10.06 15.15 -20.58
N ALA A 67 -10.46 14.86 -19.35
CA ALA A 67 -9.87 15.45 -18.18
C ALA A 67 -8.40 15.00 -18.12
N ASN A 68 -7.51 15.95 -18.07
CA ASN A 68 -6.11 15.68 -17.74
C ASN A 68 -6.13 14.93 -16.40
N ILE A 69 -5.86 13.64 -16.47
CA ILE A 69 -5.72 12.84 -15.28
C ILE A 69 -4.47 13.36 -14.61
N VAL A 70 -4.62 13.84 -13.38
CA VAL A 70 -3.49 13.98 -12.47
C VAL A 70 -3.02 12.56 -12.17
N LEU A 71 -2.25 12.01 -13.08
CA LEU A 71 -1.54 10.75 -12.95
C LEU A 71 -0.26 11.01 -12.14
N PHE A 72 0.44 9.94 -11.79
CA PHE A 72 1.77 9.98 -11.15
C PHE A 72 2.76 10.97 -11.78
N ASN A 73 2.49 11.46 -12.99
CA ASN A 73 3.32 12.39 -13.75
C ASN A 73 3.10 13.86 -13.40
N ASP A 74 1.97 14.22 -12.78
CA ASP A 74 1.63 15.63 -12.54
C ASP A 74 2.19 16.13 -11.21
N ILE A 75 2.60 15.20 -10.35
CA ILE A 75 3.32 15.52 -9.12
C ILE A 75 4.81 15.20 -9.36
N ASN A 76 5.64 16.24 -9.36
CA ASN A 76 7.08 16.16 -9.62
C ASN A 76 7.89 15.52 -8.47
N THR A 77 7.27 14.65 -7.67
CA THR A 77 7.91 14.00 -6.53
C THR A 77 7.88 12.49 -6.64
N PHE A 78 8.90 11.85 -6.07
CA PHE A 78 9.03 10.40 -6.05
C PHE A 78 8.15 9.73 -4.98
N TYR A 79 7.61 10.48 -4.02
CA TYR A 79 6.88 9.93 -2.87
C TYR A 79 5.70 9.02 -3.23
N PRO A 80 4.80 9.35 -4.18
CA PRO A 80 3.70 8.46 -4.54
C PRO A 80 4.17 7.13 -5.13
N THR A 81 5.20 7.17 -5.99
CA THR A 81 5.81 5.96 -6.55
C THR A 81 6.46 5.12 -5.45
N LEU A 82 7.21 5.76 -4.55
CA LEU A 82 7.87 5.09 -3.44
C LEU A 82 6.85 4.46 -2.49
N LEU A 83 5.71 5.11 -2.24
CA LEU A 83 4.62 4.55 -1.44
C LEU A 83 4.07 3.27 -2.06
N THR A 84 3.77 3.25 -3.36
CA THR A 84 3.26 2.05 -4.04
C THR A 84 4.28 0.90 -4.05
N LEU A 85 5.56 1.21 -4.21
CA LEU A 85 6.65 0.24 -4.12
C LEU A 85 6.75 -0.36 -2.71
N THR A 86 6.68 0.48 -1.68
CA THR A 86 6.73 0.05 -0.27
C THR A 86 5.53 -0.81 0.09
N VAL A 87 4.31 -0.43 -0.34
CA VAL A 87 3.10 -1.24 -0.15
C VAL A 87 3.24 -2.62 -0.79
N SER A 88 3.72 -2.68 -2.03
CA SER A 88 3.92 -3.95 -2.75
C SER A 88 4.95 -4.85 -2.06
N ALA A 89 6.07 -4.28 -1.61
CA ALA A 89 7.08 -5.02 -0.86
C ALA A 89 6.54 -5.52 0.48
N SER A 90 5.83 -4.67 1.23
CA SER A 90 5.24 -5.04 2.52
C SER A 90 4.18 -6.12 2.38
N ALA A 91 3.35 -6.08 1.32
CA ALA A 91 2.37 -7.12 1.03
C ALA A 91 3.03 -8.47 0.72
N THR A 92 4.08 -8.47 -0.11
CA THR A 92 4.88 -9.66 -0.40
C THR A 92 5.54 -10.21 0.86
N PHE A 93 6.09 -9.32 1.68
CA PHE A 93 6.76 -9.72 2.92
C PHE A 93 5.78 -10.28 3.95
N TYR A 94 4.61 -9.67 4.11
CA TYR A 94 3.53 -10.16 4.96
C TYR A 94 3.10 -11.59 4.58
N SER A 95 2.83 -11.82 3.30
CA SER A 95 2.46 -13.15 2.81
C SER A 95 3.61 -14.16 2.96
N SER A 96 4.86 -13.72 2.84
CA SER A 96 6.03 -14.57 3.09
C SER A 96 6.14 -14.98 4.56
N ILE A 97 5.84 -14.08 5.50
CA ILE A 97 5.79 -14.42 6.93
C ILE A 97 4.72 -15.48 7.19
N GLN A 98 3.54 -15.34 6.58
CA GLN A 98 2.47 -16.34 6.72
C GLN A 98 2.85 -17.70 6.16
N LEU A 99 3.60 -17.75 5.03
CA LEU A 99 4.04 -18.99 4.40
C LEU A 99 5.16 -19.70 5.17
N PHE A 100 6.15 -18.94 5.63
CA PHE A 100 7.41 -19.51 6.14
C PHE A 100 7.56 -19.40 7.66
N ALA A 101 6.80 -18.53 8.30
CA ALA A 101 6.94 -18.21 9.72
C ALA A 101 5.57 -18.02 10.40
N ALA A 102 4.62 -18.91 10.10
CA ALA A 102 3.25 -18.82 10.61
C ALA A 102 3.18 -18.79 12.15
N ASP A 103 4.04 -19.55 12.83
CA ASP A 103 4.10 -19.55 14.30
C ASP A 103 4.53 -18.19 14.86
N ILE A 104 5.45 -17.49 14.19
CA ILE A 104 5.90 -16.14 14.58
C ILE A 104 4.76 -15.14 14.41
N TRP A 105 4.02 -15.25 13.30
CA TRP A 105 2.84 -14.41 13.06
C TRP A 105 1.74 -14.65 14.09
N GLN A 106 1.46 -15.92 14.40
CA GLN A 106 0.46 -16.28 15.41
C GLN A 106 0.83 -15.72 16.79
N ASN A 107 2.09 -15.85 17.20
CA ASN A 107 2.57 -15.28 18.46
C ASN A 107 2.43 -13.75 18.50
N PHE A 108 2.76 -13.07 17.41
CA PHE A 108 2.57 -11.63 17.27
C PHE A 108 1.09 -11.23 17.35
N TYR A 109 0.20 -12.02 16.75
CA TYR A 109 -1.24 -11.76 16.77
C TYR A 109 -1.81 -11.81 18.18
N PHE A 110 -1.31 -12.70 19.06
CA PHE A 110 -1.73 -12.79 20.45
C PHE A 110 -1.02 -11.79 21.39
N HIS A 111 0.13 -11.28 21.01
CA HIS A 111 0.92 -10.30 21.78
C HIS A 111 1.39 -9.16 20.85
N PRO A 112 0.44 -8.36 20.34
CA PRO A 112 0.80 -7.34 19.35
C PRO A 112 1.54 -6.19 20.00
N THR A 113 2.51 -5.65 19.26
CA THR A 113 3.25 -4.45 19.63
C THR A 113 3.57 -3.63 18.40
N LEU A 114 3.56 -2.32 18.55
CA LEU A 114 3.98 -1.39 17.48
C LEU A 114 5.47 -1.06 17.56
N ASN A 115 6.17 -1.56 18.58
CA ASN A 115 7.60 -1.35 18.74
C ASN A 115 8.39 -2.36 17.91
N PRO A 116 9.08 -1.94 16.83
CA PRO A 116 9.84 -2.85 15.98
C PRO A 116 11.07 -3.46 16.67
N PHE A 117 11.54 -2.87 17.76
CA PHE A 117 12.72 -3.36 18.49
C PHE A 117 12.41 -4.46 19.50
N SER A 118 11.15 -4.71 19.82
CA SER A 118 10.72 -5.69 20.83
C SER A 118 10.28 -7.04 20.23
N VAL A 119 10.37 -7.21 18.93
CA VAL A 119 9.91 -8.38 18.19
C VAL A 119 11.08 -9.13 17.52
N THR A 120 10.80 -10.32 17.00
CA THR A 120 11.77 -11.08 16.21
C THR A 120 12.24 -10.29 14.98
N PRO A 121 13.49 -10.51 14.49
CA PRO A 121 14.04 -9.72 13.38
C PRO A 121 13.16 -9.70 12.12
N ILE A 122 12.46 -10.80 11.82
CA ILE A 122 11.55 -10.87 10.68
C ILE A 122 10.36 -9.92 10.86
N LEU A 123 9.72 -9.93 12.02
CA LEU A 123 8.62 -9.00 12.33
C LEU A 123 9.11 -7.56 12.48
N SER A 124 10.32 -7.37 12.98
CA SER A 124 10.95 -6.05 13.07
C SER A 124 11.01 -5.37 11.70
N ILE A 125 11.52 -6.07 10.67
CA ILE A 125 11.58 -5.55 9.30
C ILE A 125 10.16 -5.22 8.77
N PHE A 126 9.18 -6.10 9.05
CA PHE A 126 7.79 -5.85 8.67
C PHE A 126 7.24 -4.59 9.35
N LEU A 127 7.41 -4.43 10.65
CA LEU A 127 6.94 -3.25 11.37
C LEU A 127 7.66 -1.97 10.91
N PHE A 128 8.95 -2.02 10.61
CA PHE A 128 9.66 -0.90 9.99
C PHE A 128 9.05 -0.52 8.64
N SER A 129 8.68 -1.49 7.81
CA SER A 129 8.02 -1.21 6.54
C SER A 129 6.65 -0.55 6.73
N VAL A 130 5.89 -0.94 7.76
CA VAL A 130 4.61 -0.32 8.11
C VAL A 130 4.82 1.13 8.58
N TRP A 131 5.76 1.39 9.48
CA TRP A 131 6.10 2.75 9.90
C TRP A 131 6.58 3.61 8.73
N PHE A 132 7.38 3.06 7.84
CA PHE A 132 7.83 3.75 6.64
C PHE A 132 6.67 4.09 5.71
N MET A 133 5.68 3.20 5.53
CA MET A 133 4.46 3.53 4.78
C MET A 133 3.69 4.70 5.40
N VAL A 134 3.57 4.74 6.73
CA VAL A 134 2.88 5.85 7.42
C VAL A 134 3.60 7.17 7.17
N ILE A 135 4.94 7.18 7.29
CA ILE A 135 5.75 8.39 7.02
C ILE A 135 5.59 8.83 5.56
N LEU A 136 5.67 7.90 4.61
CA LEU A 136 5.47 8.20 3.20
C LEU A 136 4.08 8.73 2.90
N MET A 137 3.04 8.18 3.55
CA MET A 137 1.66 8.65 3.38
C MET A 137 1.52 10.11 3.82
N VAL A 138 2.10 10.47 4.97
CA VAL A 138 2.11 11.86 5.45
C VAL A 138 2.88 12.76 4.47
N ALA A 139 4.04 12.33 3.98
CA ALA A 139 4.82 13.09 3.01
C ALA A 139 4.06 13.28 1.68
N VAL A 140 3.35 12.26 1.20
CA VAL A 140 2.50 12.36 0.00
C VAL A 140 1.37 13.36 0.21
N ILE A 141 0.67 13.30 1.35
CA ILE A 141 -0.44 14.22 1.66
C ILE A 141 0.06 15.68 1.69
N ASP A 142 1.19 15.93 2.33
CA ASP A 142 1.78 17.27 2.41
C ASP A 142 2.17 17.79 1.03
N GLU A 143 2.80 16.96 0.20
CA GLU A 143 3.21 17.33 -1.14
C GLU A 143 2.02 17.58 -2.09
N VAL A 144 1.02 16.70 -2.04
CA VAL A 144 -0.20 16.83 -2.84
C VAL A 144 -0.96 18.13 -2.48
N ARG A 145 -1.05 18.45 -1.20
CA ARG A 145 -1.69 19.70 -0.74
C ARG A 145 -0.97 20.96 -1.20
N LYS A 146 0.35 20.90 -1.41
CA LYS A 146 1.15 22.03 -1.89
C LYS A 146 1.01 22.26 -3.39
N GLN A 147 0.81 21.20 -4.16
CA GLN A 147 0.84 21.25 -5.62
C GLN A 147 -0.55 21.32 -6.27
N LEU A 148 -1.60 20.84 -5.60
CA LEU A 148 -2.94 20.70 -6.17
C LEU A 148 -3.99 21.49 -5.38
N PRO A 149 -5.05 22.01 -6.06
CA PRO A 149 -6.23 22.52 -5.38
C PRO A 149 -6.93 21.42 -4.60
N PHE A 150 -7.66 21.79 -3.56
CA PHE A 150 -8.22 20.84 -2.58
C PHE A 150 -9.06 19.72 -3.20
N SER A 151 -9.91 20.00 -4.20
CA SER A 151 -10.76 19.00 -4.87
C SER A 151 -9.93 17.98 -5.63
N ASP A 152 -8.90 18.43 -6.36
CA ASP A 152 -8.04 17.56 -7.17
C ASP A 152 -7.08 16.76 -6.28
N ALA A 153 -6.65 17.35 -5.16
CA ALA A 153 -5.87 16.69 -4.13
C ALA A 153 -6.61 15.48 -3.54
N ILE A 154 -7.88 15.63 -3.18
CA ILE A 154 -8.71 14.52 -2.67
C ILE A 154 -8.85 13.42 -3.73
N LEU A 155 -9.18 13.78 -4.97
CA LEU A 155 -9.32 12.81 -6.06
C LEU A 155 -8.02 12.05 -6.31
N TYR A 156 -6.89 12.75 -6.28
CA TYR A 156 -5.57 12.14 -6.42
C TYR A 156 -5.28 11.15 -5.28
N LEU A 157 -5.49 11.56 -4.02
CA LEU A 157 -5.26 10.71 -2.85
C LEU A 157 -6.18 9.47 -2.87
N CYS A 158 -7.46 9.62 -3.23
CA CYS A 158 -8.36 8.48 -3.41
C CYS A 158 -7.87 7.52 -4.50
N SER A 159 -7.40 8.06 -5.63
CA SER A 159 -6.83 7.25 -6.72
C SER A 159 -5.58 6.50 -6.27
N LEU A 160 -4.68 7.17 -5.54
CA LEU A 160 -3.46 6.58 -5.01
C LEU A 160 -3.77 5.48 -3.99
N CYS A 161 -4.71 5.71 -3.08
CA CYS A 161 -5.18 4.68 -2.14
C CYS A 161 -5.75 3.46 -2.88
N GLY A 162 -6.54 3.67 -3.94
CA GLY A 162 -7.05 2.59 -4.77
C GLY A 162 -5.94 1.76 -5.43
N ILE A 163 -4.91 2.42 -5.96
CA ILE A 163 -3.75 1.74 -6.55
C ILE A 163 -2.97 0.96 -5.47
N CYS A 164 -2.76 1.55 -4.30
CA CYS A 164 -2.10 0.87 -3.18
C CYS A 164 -2.89 -0.37 -2.73
N ALA A 165 -4.22 -0.27 -2.65
CA ALA A 165 -5.08 -1.41 -2.31
C ALA A 165 -4.98 -2.53 -3.34
N ILE A 166 -5.00 -2.21 -4.64
CA ILE A 166 -4.82 -3.19 -5.72
C ILE A 166 -3.43 -3.83 -5.63
N CYS A 167 -2.37 -3.05 -5.45
CA CYS A 167 -1.02 -3.56 -5.27
C CYS A 167 -0.96 -4.51 -4.07
N TYR A 168 -1.54 -4.13 -2.92
CA TYR A 168 -1.58 -4.98 -1.75
C TYR A 168 -2.25 -6.32 -2.04
N ILE A 169 -3.44 -6.32 -2.64
CA ILE A 169 -4.20 -7.54 -2.96
C ILE A 169 -3.44 -8.43 -3.94
N VAL A 170 -2.95 -7.84 -5.04
CA VAL A 170 -2.25 -8.58 -6.09
C VAL A 170 -0.99 -9.23 -5.53
N PHE A 171 -0.14 -8.47 -4.83
CA PHE A 171 1.12 -8.99 -4.29
C PHE A 171 0.90 -9.95 -3.12
N SER A 172 -0.11 -9.74 -2.29
CA SER A 172 -0.45 -10.66 -1.22
C SER A 172 -0.88 -12.03 -1.78
N ILE A 173 -1.81 -12.05 -2.73
CA ILE A 173 -2.32 -13.30 -3.32
C ILE A 173 -1.25 -14.00 -4.16
N THR A 174 -0.56 -13.28 -5.04
CA THR A 174 0.43 -13.89 -5.96
C THR A 174 1.64 -14.45 -5.24
N THR A 175 1.98 -13.90 -4.07
CA THR A 175 3.07 -14.42 -3.23
C THR A 175 2.75 -15.78 -2.65
N LEU A 176 1.50 -16.07 -2.32
CA LEU A 176 1.07 -17.40 -1.86
C LEU A 176 1.37 -18.50 -2.89
N TYR A 177 1.40 -18.14 -4.17
CA TYR A 177 1.75 -19.04 -5.28
C TYR A 177 3.20 -18.89 -5.76
N TYR A 178 4.06 -18.20 -5.01
CA TYR A 178 5.45 -17.86 -5.35
C TYR A 178 5.63 -16.97 -6.59
N ILE A 179 4.57 -16.63 -7.31
CA ILE A 179 4.60 -15.74 -8.48
C ILE A 179 4.86 -14.29 -8.06
N GLY A 180 4.51 -13.93 -6.84
CA GLY A 180 4.68 -12.57 -6.31
C GLY A 180 6.12 -12.07 -6.31
N TYR A 181 7.11 -12.94 -6.10
CA TYR A 181 8.53 -12.53 -6.07
C TYR A 181 9.04 -12.01 -7.42
N PRO A 182 8.96 -12.77 -8.52
CA PRO A 182 9.36 -12.25 -9.83
C PRO A 182 8.48 -11.08 -10.29
N LEU A 183 7.19 -11.10 -9.94
CA LEU A 183 6.28 -10.00 -10.25
C LEU A 183 6.70 -8.71 -9.54
N LEU A 184 7.13 -8.78 -8.27
CA LEU A 184 7.62 -7.63 -7.51
C LEU A 184 8.84 -7.01 -8.18
N ILE A 185 9.82 -7.82 -8.59
CA ILE A 185 11.02 -7.35 -9.30
C ILE A 185 10.62 -6.65 -10.60
N ALA A 186 9.74 -7.27 -11.39
CA ALA A 186 9.24 -6.68 -12.64
C ALA A 186 8.51 -5.34 -12.39
N PHE A 187 7.68 -5.27 -11.34
CA PHE A 187 6.97 -4.05 -10.96
C PHE A 187 7.93 -2.94 -10.53
N TYR A 188 8.98 -3.25 -9.76
CA TYR A 188 10.00 -2.28 -9.37
C TYR A 188 10.73 -1.71 -10.60
N ILE A 189 11.17 -2.57 -11.50
CA ILE A 189 11.82 -2.14 -12.75
C ILE A 189 10.87 -1.25 -13.57
N TYR A 190 9.62 -1.65 -13.71
CA TYR A 190 8.61 -0.87 -14.44
C TYR A 190 8.37 0.49 -13.79
N ALA A 191 8.11 0.54 -12.48
CA ALA A 191 7.79 1.77 -11.77
C ALA A 191 8.97 2.77 -11.79
N LEU A 192 10.19 2.27 -11.56
CA LEU A 192 11.40 3.10 -11.64
C LEU A 192 11.64 3.63 -13.06
N ARG A 193 11.57 2.78 -14.08
CA ARG A 193 11.70 3.21 -15.48
C ARG A 193 10.65 4.25 -15.85
N LYS A 194 9.39 4.02 -15.44
CA LYS A 194 8.31 4.95 -15.71
C LYS A 194 8.56 6.29 -15.03
N PHE A 195 8.97 6.28 -13.75
CA PHE A 195 9.32 7.52 -13.04
C PHE A 195 10.47 8.26 -13.71
N TYR A 196 11.58 7.59 -14.03
CA TYR A 196 12.72 8.22 -14.71
C TYR A 196 12.36 8.79 -16.08
N ASN A 197 11.53 8.10 -16.85
CA ASN A 197 11.08 8.58 -18.15
C ASN A 197 10.10 9.77 -18.01
N SER A 198 9.25 9.75 -17.00
CA SER A 198 8.30 10.83 -16.71
C SER A 198 8.98 12.08 -16.15
N SER A 199 9.95 11.90 -15.26
CA SER A 199 10.76 13.01 -14.71
C SER A 199 11.62 13.70 -15.79
N ARG A 200 11.75 13.09 -16.95
CA ARG A 200 12.36 13.68 -18.15
C ARG A 200 11.32 14.34 -19.06
N ALA A 201 10.04 14.42 -18.65
CA ALA A 201 9.00 15.06 -19.44
C ALA A 201 9.40 16.52 -19.69
N PRO A 202 9.77 16.90 -20.90
CA PRO A 202 10.26 18.22 -21.18
C PRO A 202 9.08 19.19 -21.22
N PHE A 203 9.27 20.36 -20.68
CA PHE A 203 8.39 21.48 -20.98
C PHE A 203 8.52 21.81 -22.47
N ILE A 204 7.44 22.17 -23.11
CA ILE A 204 7.45 22.64 -24.48
C ILE A 204 7.62 24.15 -24.44
N CYS A 205 8.66 24.68 -25.13
CA CYS A 205 8.83 26.11 -25.27
C CYS A 205 7.64 26.70 -26.03
N GLY A 206 6.91 27.64 -25.41
CA GLY A 206 5.75 28.29 -26.03
C GLY A 206 6.05 29.07 -27.32
N ASN A 207 7.33 29.41 -27.59
CA ASN A 207 7.73 30.18 -28.75
C ASN A 207 8.27 29.32 -29.92
N CYS A 208 9.08 28.29 -29.65
CA CYS A 208 9.71 27.48 -30.68
C CYS A 208 9.33 26.01 -30.68
N GLY A 209 8.51 25.55 -29.75
CA GLY A 209 8.09 24.16 -29.63
C GLY A 209 9.19 23.19 -29.17
N GLU A 210 10.37 23.68 -28.80
CA GLU A 210 11.47 22.83 -28.34
C GLU A 210 11.22 22.29 -26.96
N LEU A 211 11.63 21.06 -26.75
CA LEU A 211 11.51 20.36 -25.46
C LEU A 211 12.60 20.88 -24.51
N ILE A 212 12.19 21.54 -23.41
CA ILE A 212 13.08 22.06 -22.38
C ILE A 212 12.94 21.32 -21.07
N ARG A 213 14.06 21.04 -20.40
CA ARG A 213 14.09 20.25 -19.16
C ARG A 213 13.68 21.03 -17.91
N HIS A 214 13.74 22.36 -17.97
CA HIS A 214 13.45 23.26 -16.86
C HIS A 214 12.68 24.46 -17.36
N LYS A 215 11.77 24.99 -16.54
CA LYS A 215 11.18 26.32 -16.76
C LYS A 215 12.28 27.37 -16.74
N GLY A 216 12.18 28.36 -17.61
CA GLY A 216 13.14 29.41 -17.70
C GLY A 216 13.52 29.72 -19.14
N LYS A 217 14.75 30.19 -19.37
CA LYS A 217 15.23 30.61 -20.70
C LYS A 217 15.41 29.40 -21.61
N CYS A 218 14.73 29.40 -22.76
CA CYS A 218 14.86 28.33 -23.74
C CYS A 218 16.30 28.38 -24.37
N PRO A 219 17.03 27.26 -24.41
CA PRO A 219 18.39 27.23 -24.98
C PRO A 219 18.42 27.45 -26.48
N LYS A 220 17.28 27.22 -27.19
CA LYS A 220 17.20 27.33 -28.64
C LYS A 220 16.78 28.73 -29.12
N CYS A 221 15.73 29.30 -28.52
CA CYS A 221 15.18 30.58 -28.96
C CYS A 221 15.35 31.72 -27.95
N GLY A 222 15.87 31.45 -26.76
CA GLY A 222 16.08 32.45 -25.71
C GLY A 222 14.80 32.93 -25.00
N ALA A 223 13.62 32.48 -25.41
CA ALA A 223 12.36 32.91 -24.81
C ALA A 223 12.25 32.42 -23.37
N MET A 224 11.70 33.25 -22.47
CA MET A 224 11.40 32.89 -21.09
C MET A 224 10.10 32.10 -21.05
N ASN A 225 10.15 30.89 -20.52
CA ASN A 225 9.00 30.02 -20.26
C ASN A 225 8.75 29.99 -18.75
N ILE A 226 7.63 30.51 -18.36
CA ILE A 226 7.20 30.65 -16.96
C ILE A 226 6.37 29.42 -16.53
#